data_4f2f71f12f0cef9ed816e9a1f34a2702
#
_entry.id   4f2f71f12f0cef9ed816e9a1f34a2702
#
_cell.length_a   1.000
_cell.length_b   1.000
_cell.length_c   1.000
_cell.angle_alpha   90.00
_cell.angle_beta   90.00
_cell.angle_gamma   90.00
#
_symmetry.space_group_name_H-M   'P 1'
#
loop_
_entity.id
_entity.type
_entity.pdbx_description
1 polymer ?
#
loop_
_entity_poly.entity_id
_entity_poly.type
_entity_poly.pdbx_seq_one_letter_code
_entity_poly.pdbx_strand_id
1 'polypeptide(L)'
;MQKTILITGSTDGIGLETAKMLASQGHHVLLHGRNPTKLEHAERTLHQLANSERVESYVADLSRMADVEALAKAVSKRHARIDVLINNAGVFKTPDPITQDGLDVRFAVNIIAPYLLTIRLLPRLESTARVINLSSAAQAPVDLDALAGRVRISDDFNAYAQSKLAITMWSRNMARSLKDQGPAIIAVNPGSML
;
A
#
# COMPACT_ATOMS: atom_id res chain seq x y z
N MET A 1 13.69 -14.45 13.04
CA MET A 1 12.34 -15.08 12.93
C MET A 1 11.72 -14.66 11.62
N GLN A 2 11.21 -15.60 10.83
CA GLN A 2 10.57 -15.34 9.55
C GLN A 2 9.25 -14.61 9.73
N LYS A 3 8.94 -13.68 8.80
CA LYS A 3 7.71 -12.86 8.80
C LYS A 3 6.97 -13.00 7.48
N THR A 4 5.65 -12.89 7.53
CA THR A 4 4.78 -12.75 6.35
C THR A 4 4.53 -11.27 6.10
N ILE A 5 4.91 -10.77 4.91
CA ILE A 5 4.97 -9.35 4.60
C ILE A 5 4.25 -9.08 3.28
N LEU A 6 3.16 -8.32 3.32
CA LEU A 6 2.45 -7.85 2.12
C LEU A 6 2.98 -6.47 1.71
N ILE A 7 3.36 -6.32 0.44
CA ILE A 7 3.87 -5.06 -0.11
C ILE A 7 3.02 -4.64 -1.30
N THR A 8 2.30 -3.54 -1.18
CA THR A 8 1.55 -3.01 -2.33
C THR A 8 2.47 -2.25 -3.29
N GLY A 9 2.23 -2.39 -4.62
CA GLY A 9 3.06 -1.74 -5.63
C GLY A 9 4.51 -2.25 -5.65
N SER A 10 4.69 -3.57 -5.55
CA SER A 10 5.99 -4.23 -5.45
C SER A 10 6.54 -4.75 -6.79
N THR A 11 6.06 -4.23 -7.91
CA THR A 11 6.55 -4.60 -9.25
C THR A 11 7.60 -3.67 -9.82
N ASP A 12 7.90 -2.55 -9.13
CA ASP A 12 8.84 -1.52 -9.58
C ASP A 12 9.35 -0.67 -8.41
N GLY A 13 10.42 0.10 -8.62
CA GLY A 13 10.94 1.12 -7.69
C GLY A 13 11.18 0.61 -6.27
N ILE A 14 10.83 1.45 -5.27
CA ILE A 14 11.04 1.14 -3.83
C ILE A 14 10.38 -0.18 -3.44
N GLY A 15 9.16 -0.43 -3.92
CA GLY A 15 8.43 -1.65 -3.56
C GLY A 15 9.14 -2.92 -4.01
N LEU A 16 9.67 -2.93 -5.23
CA LEU A 16 10.41 -4.08 -5.77
C LEU A 16 11.75 -4.29 -5.03
N GLU A 17 12.51 -3.22 -4.80
CA GLU A 17 13.79 -3.32 -4.10
C GLU A 17 13.61 -3.75 -2.63
N THR A 18 12.55 -3.25 -1.97
CA THR A 18 12.16 -3.71 -0.63
C THR A 18 11.79 -5.19 -0.64
N ALA A 19 11.01 -5.63 -1.63
CA ALA A 19 10.62 -7.03 -1.77
C ALA A 19 11.84 -7.96 -1.96
N LYS A 20 12.78 -7.58 -2.83
CA LYS A 20 14.04 -8.31 -3.05
C LYS A 20 14.85 -8.45 -1.76
N MET A 21 15.03 -7.33 -1.04
CA MET A 21 15.78 -7.33 0.22
C MET A 21 15.13 -8.24 1.27
N LEU A 22 13.80 -8.16 1.43
CA LEU A 22 13.11 -8.97 2.42
C LEU A 22 13.07 -10.46 2.06
N ALA A 23 12.94 -10.79 0.77
CA ALA A 23 13.02 -12.16 0.29
C ALA A 23 14.42 -12.75 0.51
N SER A 24 15.49 -11.98 0.24
CA SER A 24 16.88 -12.41 0.49
C SER A 24 17.18 -12.66 1.97
N GLN A 25 16.44 -12.00 2.87
CA GLN A 25 16.49 -12.22 4.32
C GLN A 25 15.66 -13.43 4.80
N GLY A 26 15.03 -14.16 3.87
CA GLY A 26 14.25 -15.36 4.16
C GLY A 26 12.83 -15.10 4.66
N HIS A 27 12.28 -13.91 4.44
CA HIS A 27 10.90 -13.60 4.76
C HIS A 27 9.93 -14.15 3.70
N HIS A 28 8.68 -14.38 4.09
CA HIS A 28 7.59 -14.72 3.17
C HIS A 28 7.03 -13.40 2.60
N VAL A 29 7.26 -13.15 1.31
CA VAL A 29 6.89 -11.90 0.66
C VAL A 29 5.66 -12.10 -0.22
N LEU A 30 4.62 -11.31 0.07
CA LEU A 30 3.39 -11.26 -0.71
C LEU A 30 3.47 -10.01 -1.61
N LEU A 31 3.72 -10.24 -2.89
CA LEU A 31 3.81 -9.20 -3.90
C LEU A 31 2.42 -8.74 -4.33
N HIS A 32 2.29 -7.47 -4.66
CA HIS A 32 1.09 -6.93 -5.26
C HIS A 32 1.42 -5.97 -6.41
N GLY A 33 0.65 -6.08 -7.49
CA GLY A 33 0.71 -5.16 -8.63
C GLY A 33 -0.56 -5.20 -9.47
N ARG A 34 -0.82 -4.14 -10.25
CA ARG A 34 -1.98 -4.08 -11.15
C ARG A 34 -1.75 -4.73 -12.51
N ASN A 35 -0.49 -4.88 -12.91
CA ASN A 35 -0.13 -5.48 -14.20
C ASN A 35 0.35 -6.92 -13.97
N PRO A 36 -0.37 -7.95 -14.47
CA PRO A 36 -0.04 -9.35 -14.25
C PRO A 36 1.36 -9.72 -14.79
N THR A 37 1.74 -9.22 -15.97
CA THR A 37 3.04 -9.54 -16.57
C THR A 37 4.21 -8.98 -15.77
N LYS A 38 4.11 -7.73 -15.29
CA LYS A 38 5.13 -7.14 -14.41
C LYS A 38 5.21 -7.90 -13.08
N LEU A 39 4.07 -8.31 -12.56
CA LEU A 39 4.00 -9.03 -11.29
C LEU A 39 4.64 -10.41 -11.39
N GLU A 40 4.35 -11.15 -12.46
CA GLU A 40 4.98 -12.44 -12.76
C GLU A 40 6.51 -12.31 -12.94
N HIS A 41 6.97 -11.25 -13.59
CA HIS A 41 8.40 -10.97 -13.71
C HIS A 41 9.06 -10.71 -12.36
N ALA A 42 8.43 -9.89 -11.51
CA ALA A 42 8.92 -9.62 -10.17
C ALA A 42 8.98 -10.91 -9.31
N GLU A 43 7.93 -11.72 -9.35
CA GLU A 43 7.85 -13.01 -8.65
C GLU A 43 8.98 -13.95 -9.08
N ARG A 44 9.20 -14.13 -10.39
CA ARG A 44 10.33 -14.95 -10.91
C ARG A 44 11.69 -14.42 -10.45
N THR A 45 11.87 -13.09 -10.46
CA THR A 45 13.11 -12.48 -10.01
C THR A 45 13.37 -12.77 -8.52
N LEU A 46 12.36 -12.67 -7.68
CA LEU A 46 12.51 -12.96 -6.25
C LEU A 46 12.76 -14.44 -5.98
N HIS A 47 12.13 -15.34 -6.71
CA HIS A 47 12.40 -16.78 -6.61
C HIS A 47 13.86 -17.12 -6.91
N GLN A 48 14.45 -16.49 -7.94
CA GLN A 48 15.84 -16.68 -8.32
C GLN A 48 16.83 -16.14 -7.26
N LEU A 49 16.52 -14.98 -6.68
CA LEU A 49 17.39 -14.33 -5.69
C LEU A 49 17.39 -15.01 -4.32
N ALA A 50 16.24 -15.49 -3.91
CA ALA A 50 16.04 -15.96 -2.54
C ALA A 50 16.16 -17.47 -2.38
N ASN A 51 16.29 -18.23 -3.48
CA ASN A 51 16.14 -19.71 -3.49
C ASN A 51 14.86 -20.14 -2.71
N SER A 52 13.81 -19.33 -2.79
CA SER A 52 12.70 -19.29 -1.86
C SER A 52 11.38 -19.64 -2.57
N GLU A 53 10.75 -20.70 -2.14
CA GLU A 53 9.34 -21.01 -2.45
C GLU A 53 8.34 -20.07 -1.74
N ARG A 54 8.84 -19.03 -1.04
CA ARG A 54 8.06 -18.18 -0.12
C ARG A 54 7.80 -16.80 -0.71
N VAL A 55 7.48 -16.78 -1.98
CA VAL A 55 7.01 -15.58 -2.69
C VAL A 55 5.66 -15.90 -3.29
N GLU A 56 4.69 -15.07 -3.04
CA GLU A 56 3.36 -15.16 -3.62
C GLU A 56 2.99 -13.83 -4.26
N SER A 57 2.11 -13.84 -5.25
CA SER A 57 1.68 -12.63 -5.92
C SER A 57 0.17 -12.47 -5.98
N TYR A 58 -0.28 -11.21 -5.95
CA TYR A 58 -1.69 -10.82 -5.97
C TYR A 58 -1.89 -9.70 -6.98
N VAL A 59 -2.76 -9.91 -7.96
CA VAL A 59 -3.17 -8.90 -8.93
C VAL A 59 -4.37 -8.14 -8.40
N ALA A 60 -4.28 -6.81 -8.30
CA ALA A 60 -5.40 -5.93 -7.98
C ALA A 60 -5.13 -4.51 -8.50
N ASP A 61 -6.16 -3.77 -8.87
CA ASP A 61 -6.07 -2.35 -9.18
C ASP A 61 -6.57 -1.54 -7.98
N LEU A 62 -5.65 -0.89 -7.27
CA LEU A 62 -5.99 -0.09 -6.09
C LEU A 62 -6.77 1.19 -6.40
N SER A 63 -6.97 1.54 -7.66
CA SER A 63 -7.89 2.61 -8.06
C SER A 63 -9.36 2.18 -8.01
N ARG A 64 -9.63 0.88 -7.81
CA ARG A 64 -10.97 0.27 -7.73
C ARG A 64 -11.18 -0.34 -6.36
N MET A 65 -12.12 0.20 -5.60
CA MET A 65 -12.34 -0.25 -4.21
C MET A 65 -12.79 -1.72 -4.13
N ALA A 66 -13.52 -2.21 -5.13
CA ALA A 66 -13.89 -3.63 -5.22
C ALA A 66 -12.67 -4.56 -5.32
N ASP A 67 -11.62 -4.14 -6.05
CA ASP A 67 -10.39 -4.92 -6.19
C ASP A 67 -9.57 -4.89 -4.87
N VAL A 68 -9.62 -3.79 -4.12
CA VAL A 68 -9.01 -3.70 -2.78
C VAL A 68 -9.67 -4.68 -1.81
N GLU A 69 -11.00 -4.75 -1.82
CA GLU A 69 -11.77 -5.73 -1.02
C GLU A 69 -11.43 -7.17 -1.41
N ALA A 70 -11.36 -7.45 -2.72
CA ALA A 70 -11.00 -8.77 -3.23
C ALA A 70 -9.56 -9.17 -2.82
N LEU A 71 -8.61 -8.23 -2.89
CA LEU A 71 -7.23 -8.43 -2.43
C LEU A 71 -7.19 -8.78 -0.95
N ALA A 72 -7.85 -7.99 -0.09
CA ALA A 72 -7.90 -8.25 1.34
C ALA A 72 -8.49 -9.62 1.67
N LYS A 73 -9.57 -9.99 0.97
CA LYS A 73 -10.23 -11.30 1.12
C LYS A 73 -9.32 -12.45 0.66
N ALA A 74 -8.64 -12.30 -0.47
CA ALA A 74 -7.72 -13.32 -1.01
C ALA A 74 -6.55 -13.57 -0.05
N VAL A 75 -5.92 -12.49 0.45
CA VAL A 75 -4.83 -12.57 1.44
C VAL A 75 -5.33 -13.21 2.73
N SER A 76 -6.46 -12.75 3.28
CA SER A 76 -7.02 -13.28 4.54
C SER A 76 -7.42 -14.75 4.48
N LYS A 77 -7.80 -15.25 3.29
CA LYS A 77 -8.14 -16.65 3.07
C LYS A 77 -6.90 -17.58 3.13
N ARG A 78 -5.75 -17.08 2.66
CA ARG A 78 -4.51 -17.86 2.58
C ARG A 78 -3.61 -17.71 3.80
N HIS A 79 -3.69 -16.57 4.49
CA HIS A 79 -2.81 -16.24 5.61
C HIS A 79 -3.62 -15.94 6.87
N ALA A 80 -3.43 -16.78 7.88
CA ALA A 80 -4.05 -16.57 9.20
C ALA A 80 -3.46 -15.34 9.92
N ARG A 81 -2.20 -15.00 9.60
CA ARG A 81 -1.46 -13.88 10.18
C ARG A 81 -0.62 -13.16 9.14
N ILE A 82 -0.59 -11.83 9.24
CA ILE A 82 0.32 -10.93 8.51
C ILE A 82 1.16 -10.18 9.55
N ASP A 83 2.48 -10.25 9.43
CA ASP A 83 3.39 -9.57 10.36
C ASP A 83 3.65 -8.12 9.97
N VAL A 84 3.67 -7.84 8.64
CA VAL A 84 3.90 -6.48 8.13
C VAL A 84 3.04 -6.24 6.89
N LEU A 85 2.32 -5.12 6.88
CA LEU A 85 1.68 -4.55 5.69
C LEU A 85 2.44 -3.29 5.30
N ILE A 86 2.99 -3.26 4.08
CA ILE A 86 3.65 -2.09 3.51
C ILE A 86 2.77 -1.51 2.41
N ASN A 87 2.09 -0.43 2.71
CA ASN A 87 1.32 0.38 1.77
C ASN A 87 2.29 1.29 1.01
N ASN A 88 2.93 0.73 -0.02
CA ASN A 88 3.93 1.41 -0.84
C ASN A 88 3.34 1.95 -2.15
N ALA A 89 2.31 1.30 -2.71
CA ALA A 89 1.69 1.77 -3.95
C ALA A 89 1.32 3.25 -3.89
N GLY A 90 1.62 3.97 -4.97
CA GLY A 90 1.31 5.39 -5.05
C GLY A 90 1.26 5.89 -6.49
N VAL A 91 0.45 6.91 -6.72
CA VAL A 91 0.31 7.62 -7.99
C VAL A 91 0.60 9.09 -7.77
N PHE A 92 1.45 9.65 -8.63
CA PHE A 92 1.73 11.09 -8.67
C PHE A 92 1.04 11.73 -9.86
N LYS A 93 1.33 11.26 -11.06
CA LYS A 93 0.87 11.82 -12.33
C LYS A 93 0.22 10.77 -13.21
N THR A 94 -0.90 11.10 -13.83
CA THR A 94 -1.62 10.21 -14.73
C THR A 94 -2.41 11.02 -15.74
N PRO A 95 -2.56 10.54 -16.99
CA PRO A 95 -3.43 11.19 -17.98
C PRO A 95 -4.91 11.12 -17.58
N ASP A 96 -5.32 10.04 -16.87
CA ASP A 96 -6.70 9.83 -16.43
C ASP A 96 -6.79 9.94 -14.90
N PRO A 97 -7.06 11.16 -14.37
CA PRO A 97 -7.02 11.40 -12.93
C PRO A 97 -8.28 10.91 -12.19
N ILE A 98 -9.37 10.54 -12.88
CA ILE A 98 -10.62 10.13 -12.24
C ILE A 98 -10.83 8.63 -12.41
N THR A 99 -11.04 7.93 -11.31
CA THR A 99 -11.30 6.50 -11.27
C THR A 99 -12.73 6.15 -11.70
N GLN A 100 -13.00 4.85 -11.92
CA GLN A 100 -14.36 4.37 -12.18
C GLN A 100 -15.32 4.63 -11.00
N ASP A 101 -14.79 4.73 -9.78
CA ASP A 101 -15.54 5.06 -8.58
C ASP A 101 -15.78 6.58 -8.42
N GLY A 102 -15.40 7.41 -9.41
CA GLY A 102 -15.59 8.86 -9.41
C GLY A 102 -14.60 9.63 -8.53
N LEU A 103 -13.56 8.99 -8.02
CA LEU A 103 -12.56 9.58 -7.13
C LEU A 103 -11.34 10.06 -7.91
N ASP A 104 -10.63 11.04 -7.39
CA ASP A 104 -9.27 11.32 -7.88
C ASP A 104 -8.36 10.13 -7.59
N VAL A 105 -7.64 9.64 -8.61
CA VAL A 105 -6.82 8.43 -8.52
C VAL A 105 -5.72 8.54 -7.46
N ARG A 106 -5.23 9.75 -7.18
CA ARG A 106 -4.23 9.98 -6.12
C ARG A 106 -4.85 9.78 -4.74
N PHE A 107 -6.10 10.18 -4.56
CA PHE A 107 -6.84 9.89 -3.32
C PHE A 107 -7.24 8.41 -3.23
N ALA A 108 -7.73 7.84 -4.32
CA ALA A 108 -8.09 6.42 -4.35
C ALA A 108 -6.90 5.52 -3.98
N VAL A 109 -5.76 5.67 -4.68
CA VAL A 109 -4.60 4.78 -4.54
C VAL A 109 -3.73 5.12 -3.33
N ASN A 110 -3.50 6.43 -3.05
CA ASN A 110 -2.55 6.83 -2.00
C ASN A 110 -3.19 6.91 -0.61
N ILE A 111 -4.53 6.99 -0.50
CA ILE A 111 -5.22 7.19 0.78
C ILE A 111 -6.27 6.10 1.04
N ILE A 112 -7.29 6.02 0.16
CA ILE A 112 -8.49 5.24 0.43
C ILE A 112 -8.18 3.75 0.37
N ALA A 113 -7.46 3.30 -0.66
CA ALA A 113 -7.06 1.91 -0.80
C ALA A 113 -6.19 1.42 0.37
N PRO A 114 -5.09 2.10 0.78
CA PRO A 114 -4.31 1.67 1.94
C PRO A 114 -5.11 1.71 3.26
N TYR A 115 -6.01 2.67 3.43
CA TYR A 115 -6.90 2.71 4.59
C TYR A 115 -7.84 1.50 4.61
N LEU A 116 -8.56 1.25 3.51
CA LEU A 116 -9.49 0.15 3.35
C LEU A 116 -8.79 -1.20 3.52
N LEU A 117 -7.66 -1.41 2.84
CA LEU A 117 -6.86 -2.63 2.94
C LEU A 117 -6.40 -2.87 4.38
N THR A 118 -5.93 -1.83 5.07
CA THR A 118 -5.52 -1.93 6.47
C THR A 118 -6.66 -2.37 7.35
N ILE A 119 -7.85 -1.73 7.25
CA ILE A 119 -9.02 -2.09 8.05
C ILE A 119 -9.47 -3.53 7.79
N ARG A 120 -9.50 -3.97 6.52
CA ARG A 120 -9.89 -5.34 6.17
C ARG A 120 -8.91 -6.39 6.67
N LEU A 121 -7.63 -6.04 6.77
CA LEU A 121 -6.58 -6.94 7.26
C LEU A 121 -6.34 -6.83 8.77
N LEU A 122 -6.93 -5.87 9.50
CA LEU A 122 -6.76 -5.74 10.97
C LEU A 122 -6.94 -7.07 11.72
N PRO A 123 -7.93 -7.93 11.39
CA PRO A 123 -8.09 -9.23 12.07
C PRO A 123 -6.92 -10.20 11.85
N ARG A 124 -6.01 -9.90 10.93
CA ARG A 124 -4.80 -10.69 10.61
C ARG A 124 -3.52 -10.02 11.10
N LEU A 125 -3.62 -8.79 11.63
CA LEU A 125 -2.52 -7.98 12.12
C LEU A 125 -2.55 -7.94 13.65
N GLU A 126 -1.78 -8.80 14.27
CA GLU A 126 -1.66 -8.85 15.74
C GLU A 126 -0.96 -7.60 16.30
N SER A 127 -0.95 -7.44 17.63
CA SER A 127 -0.31 -6.31 18.31
C SER A 127 1.20 -6.18 18.04
N THR A 128 1.86 -7.26 17.66
CA THR A 128 3.28 -7.26 17.25
C THR A 128 3.50 -6.92 15.79
N ALA A 129 2.43 -6.84 14.98
CA ALA A 129 2.50 -6.51 13.57
C ALA A 129 2.78 -5.01 13.33
N ARG A 130 3.12 -4.67 12.10
CA ARG A 130 3.35 -3.29 11.65
C ARG A 130 2.61 -2.99 10.36
N VAL A 131 2.01 -1.80 10.30
CA VAL A 131 1.51 -1.21 9.06
C VAL A 131 2.39 -0.02 8.73
N ILE A 132 3.07 -0.06 7.59
CA ILE A 132 3.98 0.97 7.12
C ILE A 132 3.35 1.66 5.92
N ASN A 133 3.05 2.94 6.05
CA ASN A 133 2.43 3.76 5.03
C ASN A 133 3.45 4.70 4.41
N LEU A 134 3.70 4.60 3.10
CA LEU A 134 4.61 5.50 2.41
C LEU A 134 3.96 6.86 2.19
N SER A 135 4.40 7.82 2.99
CA SER A 135 4.08 9.24 2.89
C SER A 135 5.12 9.97 2.00
N SER A 136 5.23 11.26 2.14
CA SER A 136 6.18 12.13 1.45
C SER A 136 6.43 13.39 2.26
N ALA A 137 7.50 14.13 1.95
CA ALA A 137 7.72 15.49 2.41
C ALA A 137 6.75 16.50 1.73
N ALA A 138 6.27 16.18 0.52
CA ALA A 138 5.24 16.96 -0.16
C ALA A 138 3.90 16.81 0.56
N GLN A 139 3.44 17.88 1.22
CA GLN A 139 2.19 17.91 1.97
C GLN A 139 1.44 19.22 1.73
N ALA A 140 0.12 19.14 1.59
CA ALA A 140 -0.79 20.29 1.46
C ALA A 140 -2.09 20.02 2.25
N PRO A 141 -2.80 21.07 2.72
CA PRO A 141 -4.08 20.92 3.41
C PRO A 141 -5.08 20.12 2.59
N VAL A 142 -5.74 19.16 3.23
CA VAL A 142 -6.67 18.24 2.56
C VAL A 142 -8.01 18.90 2.33
N ASP A 143 -8.43 18.96 1.08
CA ASP A 143 -9.80 19.34 0.68
C ASP A 143 -10.70 18.09 0.80
N LEU A 144 -11.65 18.12 1.74
CA LEU A 144 -12.54 17.00 2.00
C LEU A 144 -13.57 16.81 0.88
N ASP A 145 -13.93 17.85 0.14
CA ASP A 145 -14.82 17.74 -1.01
C ASP A 145 -14.11 17.09 -2.20
N ALA A 146 -12.83 17.42 -2.40
CA ALA A 146 -12.01 16.74 -3.39
C ALA A 146 -11.76 15.26 -3.00
N LEU A 147 -11.48 14.98 -1.74
CA LEU A 147 -11.33 13.60 -1.23
C LEU A 147 -12.60 12.77 -1.44
N ALA A 148 -13.78 13.39 -1.30
CA ALA A 148 -15.08 12.76 -1.53
C ALA A 148 -15.50 12.71 -3.01
N GLY A 149 -14.66 13.18 -3.95
CA GLY A 149 -14.96 13.21 -5.38
C GLY A 149 -15.92 14.30 -5.83
N ARG A 150 -16.29 15.24 -4.95
CA ARG A 150 -17.21 16.33 -5.27
C ARG A 150 -16.57 17.50 -6.03
N VAL A 151 -15.27 17.68 -5.83
CA VAL A 151 -14.46 18.74 -6.48
C VAL A 151 -13.25 18.10 -7.14
N ARG A 152 -12.83 18.61 -8.30
CA ARG A 152 -11.63 18.16 -9.04
C ARG A 152 -10.44 19.06 -8.75
N ILE A 153 -9.28 18.47 -8.53
CA ILE A 153 -8.00 19.17 -8.39
C ILE A 153 -7.24 19.04 -9.71
N SER A 154 -7.02 20.15 -10.40
CA SER A 154 -6.31 20.18 -11.67
C SER A 154 -4.79 20.11 -11.54
N ASP A 155 -4.24 20.52 -10.40
CA ASP A 155 -2.81 20.50 -10.12
C ASP A 155 -2.41 19.13 -9.56
N ASP A 156 -1.63 18.37 -10.36
CA ASP A 156 -1.14 17.04 -10.00
C ASP A 156 -0.31 17.05 -8.70
N PHE A 157 0.54 18.07 -8.53
CA PHE A 157 1.38 18.16 -7.33
C PHE A 157 0.55 18.45 -6.09
N ASN A 158 -0.42 19.34 -6.19
CA ASN A 158 -1.31 19.68 -5.08
C ASN A 158 -2.15 18.45 -4.66
N ALA A 159 -2.78 17.75 -5.61
CA ALA A 159 -3.55 16.54 -5.30
C ALA A 159 -2.66 15.44 -4.67
N TYR A 160 -1.45 15.25 -5.18
CA TYR A 160 -0.48 14.33 -4.59
C TYR A 160 -0.10 14.76 -3.16
N ALA A 161 0.26 16.04 -2.95
CA ALA A 161 0.65 16.57 -1.65
C ALA A 161 -0.48 16.43 -0.60
N GLN A 162 -1.73 16.71 -0.99
CA GLN A 162 -2.91 16.45 -0.15
C GLN A 162 -3.03 14.96 0.21
N SER A 163 -2.82 14.07 -0.76
CA SER A 163 -2.88 12.62 -0.52
C SER A 163 -1.83 12.17 0.50
N LYS A 164 -0.64 12.77 0.47
CA LYS A 164 0.46 12.42 1.39
C LYS A 164 0.30 13.00 2.79
N LEU A 165 -0.35 14.16 2.93
CA LEU A 165 -0.78 14.63 4.23
C LEU A 165 -1.89 13.74 4.80
N ALA A 166 -2.91 13.40 4.00
CA ALA A 166 -4.04 12.60 4.46
C ALA A 166 -3.62 11.21 4.97
N ILE A 167 -2.71 10.52 4.26
CA ILE A 167 -2.20 9.21 4.73
C ILE A 167 -1.43 9.36 6.05
N THR A 168 -0.69 10.44 6.24
CA THR A 168 0.01 10.75 7.50
C THR A 168 -0.99 11.00 8.63
N MET A 169 -2.05 11.77 8.36
CA MET A 169 -3.09 12.11 9.35
C MET A 169 -3.84 10.86 9.82
N TRP A 170 -4.33 10.03 8.89
CA TRP A 170 -5.08 8.84 9.30
C TRP A 170 -4.18 7.79 9.97
N SER A 171 -2.91 7.68 9.55
CA SER A 171 -1.94 6.80 10.21
C SER A 171 -1.78 7.17 11.69
N ARG A 172 -1.58 8.45 11.97
CA ARG A 172 -1.50 8.97 13.35
C ARG A 172 -2.78 8.73 14.14
N ASN A 173 -3.94 8.98 13.52
CA ASN A 173 -5.22 8.81 14.17
C ASN A 173 -5.50 7.33 14.50
N MET A 174 -5.26 6.42 13.54
CA MET A 174 -5.44 4.99 13.74
C MET A 174 -4.46 4.43 14.79
N ALA A 175 -3.19 4.85 14.79
CA ALA A 175 -2.22 4.48 15.81
C ALA A 175 -2.73 4.85 17.22
N ARG A 176 -3.30 6.04 17.37
CA ARG A 176 -3.89 6.49 18.66
C ARG A 176 -5.12 5.69 19.06
N SER A 177 -5.97 5.33 18.11
CA SER A 177 -7.20 4.58 18.38
C SER A 177 -6.93 3.12 18.74
N LEU A 178 -5.93 2.50 18.11
CA LEU A 178 -5.56 1.10 18.37
C LEU A 178 -4.72 0.95 19.65
N LYS A 179 -3.92 1.98 20.01
CA LYS A 179 -3.00 1.94 21.17
C LYS A 179 -2.20 0.62 21.17
N ASP A 180 -2.17 -0.05 22.32
CA ASP A 180 -1.43 -1.31 22.52
C ASP A 180 -2.24 -2.56 22.09
N GLN A 181 -3.45 -2.39 21.58
CA GLN A 181 -4.35 -3.50 21.21
C GLN A 181 -4.29 -3.91 19.73
N GLY A 182 -3.52 -3.19 18.92
CA GLY A 182 -3.42 -3.45 17.48
C GLY A 182 -1.98 -3.29 16.98
N PRO A 183 -1.79 -3.40 15.64
CA PRO A 183 -0.47 -3.24 15.04
C PRO A 183 0.06 -1.81 15.22
N ALA A 184 1.38 -1.66 15.21
CA ALA A 184 2.00 -0.34 15.12
C ALA A 184 1.74 0.26 13.72
N ILE A 185 1.11 1.45 13.67
CA ILE A 185 0.84 2.17 12.42
C ILE A 185 1.89 3.27 12.25
N ILE A 186 2.65 3.23 11.16
CA ILE A 186 3.81 4.09 10.92
C ILE A 186 3.68 4.77 9.56
N ALA A 187 3.74 6.09 9.51
CA ALA A 187 3.90 6.84 8.27
C ALA A 187 5.39 7.16 8.05
N VAL A 188 5.92 6.82 6.89
CA VAL A 188 7.33 6.97 6.54
C VAL A 188 7.48 7.89 5.33
N ASN A 189 8.36 8.88 5.43
CA ASN A 189 8.86 9.62 4.28
C ASN A 189 10.17 8.95 3.82
N PRO A 190 10.22 8.30 2.65
CA PRO A 190 11.42 7.60 2.19
C PRO A 190 12.54 8.54 1.71
N GLY A 191 12.31 9.86 1.73
CA GLY A 191 13.22 10.84 1.16
C GLY A 191 12.98 11.09 -0.34
N SER A 192 13.79 11.95 -0.94
CA SER A 192 13.84 12.12 -2.39
C SER A 192 14.74 11.02 -2.97
N MET A 193 14.21 10.24 -3.88
CA MET A 193 15.04 9.40 -4.74
C MET A 193 15.60 10.28 -5.85
N LEU A 194 16.91 10.44 -5.90
CA LEU A 194 17.65 11.05 -7.00
C LEU A 194 17.82 10.03 -8.12
#